data_2efab825f3d2146076e72a8602e06130
#
_entry.id   2efab825f3d2146076e72a8602e06130
#
_cell.length_a   1.000
_cell.length_b   1.000
_cell.length_c   1.000
_cell.angle_alpha   90.00
_cell.angle_beta   90.00
_cell.angle_gamma   90.00
#
_symmetry.space_group_name_H-M   'P 1'
#
loop_
_entity.id
_entity.type
_entity.pdbx_description
1 polymer ?
#
loop_
_entity_poly.entity_id
_entity_poly.type
_entity_poly.pdbx_seq_one_letter_code
_entity_poly.pdbx_strand_id
1 'polypeptide(L)'
;MPNKSAPNESGAQLIAQLAARVAEVRKARGMPRRVLSELSGVSPRYLAQLEAGEGNISILLLQRVAAALDLKVDALLAEEVPLDHDVQRVATLFRQAPLEVQRQVRSVLAPQNPNVMRAGRICLIGLRGAGKSTLGKLVGEALNIPFVELNKDIETEADMPLAEVMALYGQDGYREMEAEALERISARHGRVVLAVAGGIVAEAATYARLLERFHTVWIKTSPPEHMQRVRAQGDVRPMQGNPAAMTQLNELLKVRTPLYNKAEAQVNTSNRAVRSSLNDLLTIIAKRRFLDLV
;
A
#
# COMPACT_ATOMS: atom_id res chain seq x y z
N MET A 1 -21.57 -5.99 -46.55
CA MET A 1 -22.62 -6.32 -45.57
C MET A 1 -21.89 -6.53 -44.22
N PRO A 2 -21.99 -5.63 -43.26
CA PRO A 2 -21.36 -5.86 -41.94
C PRO A 2 -22.22 -6.84 -41.14
N ASN A 3 -21.57 -7.83 -40.59
CA ASN A 3 -22.06 -8.90 -39.76
C ASN A 3 -22.77 -8.34 -38.52
N LYS A 4 -24.06 -8.59 -38.35
CA LYS A 4 -24.79 -8.36 -37.11
C LYS A 4 -24.32 -9.42 -36.11
N SER A 5 -23.32 -9.08 -35.31
CA SER A 5 -22.92 -9.87 -34.13
C SER A 5 -24.14 -9.99 -33.21
N ALA A 6 -24.42 -11.20 -32.76
CA ALA A 6 -25.38 -11.49 -31.70
C ALA A 6 -25.07 -10.61 -30.48
N PRO A 7 -26.10 -10.15 -29.72
CA PRO A 7 -25.87 -9.40 -28.50
C PRO A 7 -25.02 -10.23 -27.54
N ASN A 8 -23.90 -9.67 -27.11
CA ASN A 8 -23.02 -10.28 -26.14
C ASN A 8 -23.87 -10.55 -24.88
N GLU A 9 -23.92 -11.80 -24.40
CA GLU A 9 -24.75 -12.22 -23.24
C GLU A 9 -24.58 -11.26 -22.04
N SER A 10 -23.38 -10.74 -21.84
CA SER A 10 -23.04 -9.69 -20.86
C SER A 10 -23.80 -8.37 -21.08
N GLY A 11 -24.00 -7.95 -22.33
CA GLY A 11 -24.74 -6.73 -22.65
C GLY A 11 -26.24 -6.85 -22.40
N ALA A 12 -26.82 -7.99 -22.72
CA ALA A 12 -28.24 -8.25 -22.47
C ALA A 12 -28.56 -8.34 -20.97
N GLN A 13 -27.65 -8.95 -20.21
CA GLN A 13 -27.75 -9.03 -18.75
C GLN A 13 -27.68 -7.64 -18.09
N LEU A 14 -26.74 -6.80 -18.51
CA LEU A 14 -26.61 -5.43 -18.02
C LEU A 14 -27.88 -4.58 -18.30
N ILE A 15 -28.47 -4.72 -19.49
CA ILE A 15 -29.71 -4.02 -19.86
C ILE A 15 -30.88 -4.49 -18.99
N ALA A 16 -30.98 -5.80 -18.74
CA ALA A 16 -32.04 -6.35 -17.89
C ALA A 16 -31.88 -5.88 -16.42
N GLN A 17 -30.68 -5.84 -15.89
CA GLN A 17 -30.39 -5.33 -14.55
C GLN A 17 -30.73 -3.83 -14.44
N LEU A 18 -30.32 -3.01 -15.40
CA LEU A 18 -30.64 -1.59 -15.46
C LEU A 18 -32.16 -1.36 -15.49
N ALA A 19 -32.89 -2.12 -16.32
CA ALA A 19 -34.33 -2.05 -16.44
C ALA A 19 -35.03 -2.32 -15.12
N ALA A 20 -34.68 -3.43 -14.46
CA ALA A 20 -35.19 -3.80 -13.16
C ALA A 20 -34.91 -2.72 -12.11
N ARG A 21 -33.71 -2.19 -12.09
CA ARG A 21 -33.28 -1.18 -11.12
C ARG A 21 -34.03 0.14 -11.26
N VAL A 22 -34.16 0.64 -12.49
CA VAL A 22 -34.93 1.88 -12.75
C VAL A 22 -36.38 1.72 -12.33
N ALA A 23 -37.00 0.57 -12.65
CA ALA A 23 -38.39 0.29 -12.28
C ALA A 23 -38.57 0.16 -10.76
N GLU A 24 -37.67 -0.51 -10.07
CA GLU A 24 -37.63 -0.69 -8.61
C GLU A 24 -37.54 0.65 -7.89
N VAL A 25 -36.49 1.46 -8.20
CA VAL A 25 -36.30 2.75 -7.55
C VAL A 25 -37.43 3.71 -7.80
N ARG A 26 -37.95 3.75 -9.02
CA ARG A 26 -39.15 4.57 -9.33
C ARG A 26 -40.35 4.15 -8.50
N LYS A 27 -40.65 2.85 -8.40
CA LYS A 27 -41.75 2.32 -7.61
C LYS A 27 -41.56 2.56 -6.11
N ALA A 28 -40.36 2.33 -5.58
CA ALA A 28 -40.04 2.57 -4.17
C ALA A 28 -40.27 4.04 -3.76
N ARG A 29 -40.09 4.97 -4.71
CA ARG A 29 -40.38 6.41 -4.50
C ARG A 29 -41.84 6.80 -4.79
N GLY A 30 -42.70 5.84 -5.08
CA GLY A 30 -44.09 6.12 -5.44
C GLY A 30 -44.26 6.98 -6.69
N MET A 31 -43.26 7.03 -7.58
CA MET A 31 -43.20 7.95 -8.71
C MET A 31 -43.86 7.33 -9.96
N PRO A 32 -44.93 7.94 -10.51
CA PRO A 32 -45.51 7.53 -11.81
C PRO A 32 -44.53 7.77 -12.95
N ARG A 33 -44.54 6.94 -14.03
CA ARG A 33 -43.69 7.15 -15.21
C ARG A 33 -43.85 8.54 -15.84
N ARG A 34 -45.08 9.12 -15.76
CA ARG A 34 -45.32 10.49 -16.26
C ARG A 34 -44.45 11.51 -15.53
N VAL A 35 -44.39 11.42 -14.21
CA VAL A 35 -43.56 12.31 -13.37
C VAL A 35 -42.06 12.13 -13.67
N LEU A 36 -41.63 10.87 -13.79
CA LEU A 36 -40.24 10.60 -14.20
C LEU A 36 -39.93 11.16 -15.59
N SER A 37 -40.89 11.08 -16.52
CA SER A 37 -40.76 11.68 -17.86
C SER A 37 -40.63 13.22 -17.83
N GLU A 38 -41.44 13.87 -17.04
CA GLU A 38 -41.41 15.33 -16.85
C GLU A 38 -40.08 15.78 -16.24
N LEU A 39 -39.59 15.09 -15.21
CA LEU A 39 -38.33 15.44 -14.53
C LEU A 39 -37.09 15.10 -15.37
N SER A 40 -37.08 13.95 -16.05
CA SER A 40 -35.93 13.52 -16.84
C SER A 40 -35.92 14.08 -18.26
N GLY A 41 -37.08 14.55 -18.77
CA GLY A 41 -37.28 14.93 -20.17
C GLY A 41 -37.14 13.76 -21.15
N VAL A 42 -37.32 12.51 -20.67
CA VAL A 42 -37.33 11.29 -21.48
C VAL A 42 -38.80 10.89 -21.68
N SER A 43 -39.19 10.56 -22.93
CA SER A 43 -40.61 10.27 -23.23
C SER A 43 -41.13 9.07 -22.42
N PRO A 44 -42.43 9.07 -22.05
CA PRO A 44 -43.05 7.96 -21.30
C PRO A 44 -42.95 6.61 -22.02
N ARG A 45 -43.01 6.63 -23.36
CA ARG A 45 -42.83 5.44 -24.20
C ARG A 45 -41.39 4.88 -24.07
N TYR A 46 -40.40 5.77 -24.11
CA TYR A 46 -39.02 5.35 -23.98
C TYR A 46 -38.69 4.82 -22.57
N LEU A 47 -39.26 5.44 -21.54
CA LEU A 47 -39.14 4.94 -20.16
C LEU A 47 -39.80 3.56 -19.98
N ALA A 48 -40.93 3.30 -20.66
CA ALA A 48 -41.56 1.99 -20.65
C ALA A 48 -40.68 0.92 -21.31
N GLN A 49 -40.07 1.24 -22.45
CA GLN A 49 -39.11 0.36 -23.12
C GLN A 49 -37.85 0.12 -22.27
N LEU A 50 -37.30 1.17 -21.63
CA LEU A 50 -36.17 1.05 -20.72
C LEU A 50 -36.48 0.10 -19.56
N GLU A 51 -37.61 0.26 -18.90
CA GLU A 51 -38.03 -0.61 -17.78
C GLU A 51 -38.43 -2.04 -18.22
N ALA A 52 -38.75 -2.24 -19.50
CA ALA A 52 -38.96 -3.56 -20.09
C ALA A 52 -37.65 -4.26 -20.51
N GLY A 53 -36.51 -3.59 -20.41
CA GLY A 53 -35.24 -4.12 -20.92
C GLY A 53 -35.12 -4.10 -22.45
N GLU A 54 -35.96 -3.33 -23.11
CA GLU A 54 -36.02 -3.18 -24.57
C GLU A 54 -35.26 -1.92 -25.00
N GLY A 55 -34.24 -2.11 -25.81
CA GLY A 55 -33.49 -1.00 -26.39
C GLY A 55 -32.21 -0.62 -25.66
N ASN A 56 -31.50 0.32 -26.23
CA ASN A 56 -30.19 0.78 -25.78
C ASN A 56 -30.28 2.26 -25.38
N ILE A 57 -30.18 2.57 -24.10
CA ILE A 57 -30.21 3.93 -23.62
C ILE A 57 -28.83 4.59 -23.79
N SER A 58 -28.80 5.81 -24.33
CA SER A 58 -27.55 6.59 -24.34
C SER A 58 -27.16 7.00 -22.91
N ILE A 59 -25.85 7.14 -22.64
CA ILE A 59 -25.32 7.56 -21.33
C ILE A 59 -25.92 8.90 -20.90
N LEU A 60 -26.14 9.83 -21.83
CA LEU A 60 -26.73 11.14 -21.53
C LEU A 60 -28.19 11.02 -21.08
N LEU A 61 -28.97 10.16 -21.71
CA LEU A 61 -30.36 9.91 -21.28
C LEU A 61 -30.40 9.16 -19.95
N LEU A 62 -29.51 8.21 -19.76
CA LEU A 62 -29.37 7.50 -18.49
C LEU A 62 -29.01 8.44 -17.33
N GLN A 63 -28.11 9.40 -17.57
CA GLN A 63 -27.75 10.42 -16.59
C GLN A 63 -28.95 11.29 -16.20
N ARG A 64 -29.81 11.65 -17.16
CA ARG A 64 -31.02 12.43 -16.89
C ARG A 64 -32.05 11.63 -16.10
N VAL A 65 -32.22 10.34 -16.41
CA VAL A 65 -33.09 9.43 -15.64
C VAL A 65 -32.55 9.24 -14.22
N ALA A 66 -31.23 9.04 -14.06
CA ALA A 66 -30.60 8.90 -12.75
C ALA A 66 -30.78 10.18 -11.91
N ALA A 67 -30.54 11.35 -12.48
CA ALA A 67 -30.76 12.64 -11.81
C ALA A 67 -32.22 12.84 -11.38
N ALA A 68 -33.20 12.49 -12.23
CA ALA A 68 -34.62 12.56 -11.91
C ALA A 68 -35.03 11.59 -10.81
N LEU A 69 -34.28 10.51 -10.63
CA LEU A 69 -34.41 9.55 -9.52
C LEU A 69 -33.45 9.91 -8.35
N ASP A 70 -32.84 11.09 -8.34
CA ASP A 70 -31.88 11.52 -7.31
C ASP A 70 -30.80 10.46 -7.02
N LEU A 71 -30.25 9.89 -8.07
CA LEU A 71 -29.19 8.88 -8.04
C LEU A 71 -28.02 9.29 -8.94
N LYS A 72 -26.87 8.70 -8.69
CA LYS A 72 -25.76 8.69 -9.67
C LYS A 72 -25.93 7.55 -10.67
N VAL A 73 -25.35 7.70 -11.86
CA VAL A 73 -25.44 6.66 -12.91
C VAL A 73 -24.83 5.33 -12.46
N ASP A 74 -23.73 5.37 -11.71
CA ASP A 74 -23.09 4.20 -11.14
C ASP A 74 -24.01 3.38 -10.22
N ALA A 75 -24.89 4.06 -9.47
CA ALA A 75 -25.88 3.38 -8.62
C ALA A 75 -26.98 2.65 -9.42
N LEU A 76 -27.26 3.07 -10.66
CA LEU A 76 -28.18 2.36 -11.54
C LEU A 76 -27.54 1.15 -12.26
N LEU A 77 -26.21 1.17 -12.41
CA LEU A 77 -25.44 0.14 -13.11
C LEU A 77 -24.78 -0.87 -12.17
N ALA A 78 -24.78 -0.61 -10.86
CA ALA A 78 -24.17 -1.48 -9.88
C ALA A 78 -24.86 -2.85 -9.85
N GLU A 79 -24.08 -3.92 -9.84
CA GLU A 79 -24.58 -5.30 -9.72
C GLU A 79 -25.13 -5.62 -8.32
N GLU A 80 -24.80 -4.80 -7.33
CA GLU A 80 -25.20 -5.02 -5.94
C GLU A 80 -26.53 -4.34 -5.60
N VAL A 81 -27.32 -5.03 -4.80
CA VAL A 81 -28.48 -4.50 -4.06
C VAL A 81 -28.08 -3.19 -3.37
N PRO A 82 -28.96 -2.14 -3.30
CA PRO A 82 -28.65 -0.96 -2.52
C PRO A 82 -28.14 -1.40 -1.15
N LEU A 83 -26.91 -1.01 -0.83
CA LEU A 83 -26.34 -1.28 0.50
C LEU A 83 -27.40 -0.90 1.53
N ASP A 84 -27.72 -1.82 2.42
CA ASP A 84 -28.60 -1.58 3.55
C ASP A 84 -28.23 -0.23 4.18
N HIS A 85 -29.24 0.50 4.66
CA HIS A 85 -29.06 1.83 5.24
C HIS A 85 -27.98 1.81 6.33
N ASP A 86 -27.86 0.73 7.07
CA ASP A 86 -26.81 0.55 8.08
C ASP A 86 -25.41 0.41 7.45
N VAL A 87 -25.28 -0.30 6.33
CA VAL A 87 -23.99 -0.44 5.62
C VAL A 87 -23.55 0.91 5.03
N GLN A 88 -24.48 1.70 4.47
CA GLN A 88 -24.18 3.05 3.98
C GLN A 88 -23.74 3.98 5.11
N ARG A 89 -24.40 3.88 6.26
CA ARG A 89 -24.06 4.64 7.46
C ARG A 89 -22.68 4.28 7.98
N VAL A 90 -22.39 2.99 8.09
CA VAL A 90 -21.06 2.49 8.49
C VAL A 90 -19.98 2.95 7.51
N ALA A 91 -20.20 2.86 6.20
CA ALA A 91 -19.27 3.33 5.18
C ALA A 91 -19.01 4.84 5.26
N THR A 92 -20.03 5.63 5.63
CA THR A 92 -19.88 7.08 5.83
C THR A 92 -19.08 7.39 7.09
N LEU A 93 -19.41 6.75 8.21
CA LEU A 93 -18.67 6.89 9.47
C LEU A 93 -17.20 6.48 9.30
N PHE A 94 -16.97 5.37 8.59
CA PHE A 94 -15.62 4.89 8.30
C PHE A 94 -14.82 5.91 7.48
N ARG A 95 -15.39 6.54 6.44
CA ARG A 95 -14.73 7.58 5.64
C ARG A 95 -14.38 8.83 6.44
N GLN A 96 -15.19 9.19 7.43
CA GLN A 96 -14.99 10.36 8.28
C GLN A 96 -14.08 10.09 9.49
N ALA A 97 -13.85 8.82 9.83
CA ALA A 97 -13.03 8.44 10.97
C ALA A 97 -11.56 8.81 10.77
N PRO A 98 -10.82 9.11 11.86
CA PRO A 98 -9.38 9.26 11.82
C PRO A 98 -8.69 8.03 11.20
N LEU A 99 -7.54 8.23 10.54
CA LEU A 99 -6.79 7.16 9.86
C LEU A 99 -6.49 5.97 10.77
N GLU A 100 -6.23 6.22 12.05
CA GLU A 100 -5.96 5.16 13.03
C GLU A 100 -7.18 4.26 13.26
N VAL A 101 -8.36 4.87 13.40
CA VAL A 101 -9.63 4.13 13.54
C VAL A 101 -9.95 3.36 12.27
N GLN A 102 -9.75 3.97 11.09
CA GLN A 102 -9.94 3.27 9.81
C GLN A 102 -9.05 2.03 9.69
N ARG A 103 -7.79 2.10 10.19
CA ARG A 103 -6.87 0.98 10.20
C ARG A 103 -7.33 -0.12 11.14
N GLN A 104 -7.74 0.21 12.36
CA GLN A 104 -8.28 -0.75 13.32
C GLN A 104 -9.50 -1.48 12.76
N VAL A 105 -10.44 -0.76 12.16
CA VAL A 105 -11.62 -1.37 11.52
C VAL A 105 -11.21 -2.32 10.39
N ARG A 106 -10.26 -1.93 9.53
CA ARG A 106 -9.77 -2.81 8.45
C ARG A 106 -9.08 -4.06 9.00
N SER A 107 -8.28 -3.93 10.05
CA SER A 107 -7.62 -5.10 10.67
C SER A 107 -8.62 -6.09 11.28
N VAL A 108 -9.76 -5.60 11.75
CA VAL A 108 -10.85 -6.45 12.24
C VAL A 108 -11.61 -7.13 11.11
N LEU A 109 -11.90 -6.39 10.02
CA LEU A 109 -12.68 -6.90 8.89
C LEU A 109 -11.88 -7.84 7.98
N ALA A 110 -10.56 -7.62 7.87
CA ALA A 110 -9.68 -8.41 7.01
C ALA A 110 -8.34 -8.70 7.71
N PRO A 111 -8.35 -9.44 8.82
CA PRO A 111 -7.15 -9.63 9.66
C PRO A 111 -6.01 -10.35 8.93
N GLN A 112 -6.31 -11.09 7.88
CA GLN A 112 -5.33 -11.86 7.10
C GLN A 112 -4.90 -11.18 5.80
N ASN A 113 -5.36 -9.96 5.52
CA ASN A 113 -4.95 -9.26 4.31
C ASN A 113 -3.56 -8.59 4.53
N PRO A 114 -2.48 -9.07 3.87
CA PRO A 114 -1.13 -8.54 4.06
C PRO A 114 -1.04 -7.04 3.75
N ASN A 115 -1.81 -6.54 2.79
CA ASN A 115 -1.79 -5.12 2.43
C ASN A 115 -2.38 -4.26 3.54
N VAL A 116 -3.40 -4.73 4.25
CA VAL A 116 -3.96 -4.05 5.43
C VAL A 116 -2.94 -4.02 6.57
N MET A 117 -2.24 -5.14 6.78
CA MET A 117 -1.20 -5.24 7.81
C MET A 117 -0.01 -4.32 7.56
N ARG A 118 0.37 -4.11 6.29
CA ARG A 118 1.52 -3.29 5.88
C ARG A 118 1.19 -1.83 5.66
N ALA A 119 -0.09 -1.49 5.43
CA ALA A 119 -0.53 -0.17 4.98
C ALA A 119 0.09 0.97 5.80
N GLY A 120 0.74 1.89 5.11
CA GLY A 120 1.39 3.06 5.69
C GLY A 120 2.77 2.83 6.30
N ARG A 121 3.28 1.59 6.36
CA ARG A 121 4.58 1.27 6.94
C ARG A 121 5.54 0.82 5.85
N ILE A 122 6.65 1.53 5.71
CA ILE A 122 7.69 1.25 4.71
C ILE A 122 8.97 0.89 5.45
N CYS A 123 9.62 -0.22 5.09
CA CYS A 123 10.90 -0.61 5.64
C CYS A 123 11.98 -0.66 4.57
N LEU A 124 13.08 0.05 4.82
CA LEU A 124 14.26 0.05 3.97
C LEU A 124 15.25 -0.99 4.48
N ILE A 125 15.48 -2.02 3.69
CA ILE A 125 16.45 -3.10 3.96
C ILE A 125 17.67 -2.98 3.05
N GLY A 126 18.76 -3.60 3.43
CA GLY A 126 20.01 -3.59 2.65
C GLY A 126 21.23 -3.44 3.54
N LEU A 127 22.40 -3.62 2.97
CA LEU A 127 23.68 -3.54 3.70
C LEU A 127 23.92 -2.14 4.28
N ARG A 128 24.82 -2.06 5.29
CA ARG A 128 25.33 -0.79 5.80
C ARG A 128 25.99 0.01 4.67
N GLY A 129 25.81 1.33 4.63
CA GLY A 129 26.35 2.18 3.54
C GLY A 129 25.53 2.18 2.24
N ALA A 130 24.43 1.40 2.14
CA ALA A 130 23.58 1.41 0.96
C ALA A 130 22.74 2.70 0.78
N GLY A 131 22.65 3.54 1.82
CA GLY A 131 21.93 4.81 1.76
C GLY A 131 20.55 4.79 2.43
N LYS A 132 20.23 3.76 3.23
CA LYS A 132 18.92 3.62 3.91
C LYS A 132 18.54 4.81 4.76
N SER A 133 19.44 5.25 5.67
CA SER A 133 19.19 6.38 6.58
C SER A 133 19.00 7.68 5.81
N THR A 134 19.83 7.94 4.80
CA THR A 134 19.72 9.15 3.98
C THR A 134 18.40 9.18 3.21
N LEU A 135 18.07 8.10 2.50
CA LEU A 135 16.83 8.01 1.73
C LEU A 135 15.60 7.98 2.66
N GLY A 136 15.70 7.28 3.80
CA GLY A 136 14.61 7.20 4.77
C GLY A 136 14.21 8.56 5.34
N LYS A 137 15.18 9.39 5.72
CA LYS A 137 14.93 10.77 6.17
C LYS A 137 14.27 11.60 5.08
N LEU A 138 14.82 11.60 3.86
CA LEU A 138 14.28 12.38 2.74
C LEU A 138 12.87 11.93 2.33
N VAL A 139 12.58 10.63 2.38
CA VAL A 139 11.22 10.11 2.14
C VAL A 139 10.28 10.53 3.27
N GLY A 140 10.71 10.43 4.52
CA GLY A 140 9.93 10.89 5.67
C GLY A 140 9.54 12.36 5.55
N GLU A 141 10.49 13.22 5.20
CA GLU A 141 10.27 14.64 4.96
C GLU A 141 9.32 14.88 3.77
N ALA A 142 9.57 14.23 2.62
CA ALA A 142 8.77 14.42 1.41
C ALA A 142 7.31 13.97 1.57
N LEU A 143 7.06 12.96 2.38
CA LEU A 143 5.72 12.37 2.59
C LEU A 143 5.07 12.79 3.91
N ASN A 144 5.76 13.61 4.70
CA ASN A 144 5.35 14.05 6.03
C ASN A 144 4.96 12.87 6.94
N ILE A 145 5.86 11.87 7.03
CA ILE A 145 5.72 10.68 7.89
C ILE A 145 6.99 10.49 8.72
N PRO A 146 6.90 9.95 9.95
CA PRO A 146 8.06 9.72 10.79
C PRO A 146 9.09 8.81 10.13
N PHE A 147 10.39 9.14 10.30
CA PHE A 147 11.51 8.28 9.97
C PHE A 147 12.12 7.73 11.26
N VAL A 148 12.30 6.41 11.35
CA VAL A 148 12.88 5.72 12.50
C VAL A 148 14.02 4.82 12.03
N GLU A 149 15.12 4.81 12.79
CA GLU A 149 16.20 3.83 12.65
C GLU A 149 16.06 2.80 13.79
N LEU A 150 15.91 1.52 13.44
CA LEU A 150 15.71 0.45 14.42
C LEU A 150 16.81 0.43 15.50
N ASN A 151 18.07 0.59 15.07
CA ASN A 151 19.19 0.61 16.00
C ASN A 151 19.14 1.77 17.00
N LYS A 152 18.64 2.93 16.56
CA LYS A 152 18.47 4.08 17.46
C LYS A 152 17.33 3.89 18.46
N ASP A 153 16.26 3.20 18.04
CA ASP A 153 15.20 2.82 18.98
C ASP A 153 15.73 1.85 20.04
N ILE A 154 16.57 0.88 19.65
CA ILE A 154 17.24 -0.04 20.58
C ILE A 154 18.15 0.73 21.54
N GLU A 155 19.00 1.64 21.03
CA GLU A 155 19.89 2.45 21.88
C GLU A 155 19.11 3.31 22.87
N THR A 156 18.00 3.88 22.44
CA THR A 156 17.13 4.70 23.30
C THR A 156 16.46 3.88 24.37
N GLU A 157 15.97 2.69 24.04
CA GLU A 157 15.28 1.80 24.98
C GLU A 157 16.26 1.18 26.00
N ALA A 158 17.45 0.82 25.55
CA ALA A 158 18.50 0.25 26.39
C ALA A 158 19.26 1.31 27.21
N ASP A 159 19.06 2.60 26.93
CA ASP A 159 19.81 3.73 27.49
C ASP A 159 21.34 3.56 27.36
N MET A 160 21.79 2.92 26.29
CA MET A 160 23.22 2.68 26.01
C MET A 160 23.52 2.57 24.52
N PRO A 161 24.77 2.88 24.10
CA PRO A 161 25.18 2.69 22.71
C PRO A 161 25.13 1.23 22.27
N LEU A 162 24.86 1.00 20.98
CA LEU A 162 24.80 -0.35 20.42
C LEU A 162 26.05 -1.19 20.66
N ALA A 163 27.22 -0.54 20.72
CA ALA A 163 28.46 -1.23 21.02
C ALA A 163 28.46 -1.85 22.43
N GLU A 164 27.87 -1.17 23.41
CA GLU A 164 27.73 -1.67 24.78
C GLU A 164 26.64 -2.77 24.83
N VAL A 165 25.53 -2.60 24.14
CA VAL A 165 24.51 -3.66 23.99
C VAL A 165 25.16 -4.94 23.47
N MET A 166 25.96 -4.86 22.42
CA MET A 166 26.65 -6.02 21.85
C MET A 166 27.71 -6.62 22.79
N ALA A 167 28.37 -5.78 23.59
CA ALA A 167 29.35 -6.25 24.55
C ALA A 167 28.73 -6.97 25.76
N LEU A 168 27.60 -6.47 26.25
CA LEU A 168 26.92 -6.99 27.45
C LEU A 168 25.99 -8.19 27.14
N TYR A 169 25.21 -8.10 26.08
CA TYR A 169 24.16 -9.07 25.75
C TYR A 169 24.54 -10.01 24.58
N GLY A 170 25.68 -9.74 23.92
CA GLY A 170 26.11 -10.52 22.76
C GLY A 170 25.22 -10.33 21.53
N GLN A 171 25.45 -11.20 20.56
CA GLN A 171 24.67 -11.15 19.31
C GLN A 171 23.22 -11.61 19.54
N ASP A 172 23.00 -12.62 20.34
CA ASP A 172 21.67 -13.19 20.58
C ASP A 172 20.76 -12.18 21.30
N GLY A 173 21.26 -11.55 22.39
CA GLY A 173 20.50 -10.50 23.07
C GLY A 173 20.20 -9.30 22.20
N TYR A 174 21.14 -8.91 21.32
CA TYR A 174 20.84 -7.87 20.33
C TYR A 174 19.73 -8.30 19.36
N ARG A 175 19.66 -9.59 18.94
CA ARG A 175 18.59 -10.10 18.07
C ARG A 175 17.23 -10.11 18.74
N GLU A 176 17.18 -10.40 20.03
CA GLU A 176 15.96 -10.28 20.82
C GLU A 176 15.48 -8.81 20.86
N MET A 177 16.39 -7.88 21.15
CA MET A 177 16.09 -6.44 21.15
C MET A 177 15.66 -5.92 19.75
N GLU A 178 16.24 -6.44 18.66
CA GLU A 178 15.78 -6.14 17.28
C GLU A 178 14.31 -6.56 17.09
N ALA A 179 13.95 -7.75 17.54
CA ALA A 179 12.59 -8.27 17.42
C ALA A 179 11.59 -7.45 18.26
N GLU A 180 11.94 -7.11 19.50
CA GLU A 180 11.13 -6.28 20.38
C GLU A 180 10.97 -4.86 19.84
N ALA A 181 12.03 -4.23 19.35
CA ALA A 181 11.99 -2.92 18.73
C ALA A 181 11.06 -2.89 17.50
N LEU A 182 11.09 -3.93 16.67
CA LEU A 182 10.19 -4.08 15.53
C LEU A 182 8.72 -4.11 15.97
N GLU A 183 8.40 -4.84 17.05
CA GLU A 183 7.06 -4.89 17.62
C GLU A 183 6.62 -3.52 18.17
N ARG A 184 7.47 -2.87 18.97
CA ARG A 184 7.20 -1.53 19.54
C ARG A 184 6.92 -0.50 18.43
N ILE A 185 7.77 -0.45 17.38
CA ILE A 185 7.62 0.49 16.28
C ILE A 185 6.33 0.19 15.50
N SER A 186 6.04 -1.09 15.26
CA SER A 186 4.80 -1.51 14.58
C SER A 186 3.54 -1.12 15.35
N ALA A 187 3.58 -1.18 16.67
CA ALA A 187 2.46 -0.80 17.54
C ALA A 187 2.31 0.73 17.67
N ARG A 188 3.44 1.44 17.78
CA ARG A 188 3.46 2.90 18.00
C ARG A 188 3.12 3.70 16.75
N HIS A 189 3.52 3.21 15.58
CA HIS A 189 3.41 3.95 14.34
C HIS A 189 2.48 3.27 13.34
N GLY A 190 1.41 3.94 13.07
CA GLY A 190 0.53 3.56 11.96
C GLY A 190 1.09 3.90 10.60
N ARG A 191 1.90 4.99 10.49
CA ARG A 191 2.65 5.38 9.29
C ARG A 191 4.07 5.67 9.68
N VAL A 192 5.03 5.04 9.01
CA VAL A 192 6.46 5.19 9.32
C VAL A 192 7.33 4.76 8.14
N VAL A 193 8.50 5.41 8.01
CA VAL A 193 9.63 4.89 7.25
C VAL A 193 10.63 4.34 8.25
N LEU A 194 10.90 3.04 8.19
CA LEU A 194 11.83 2.34 9.07
C LEU A 194 13.10 1.98 8.31
N ALA A 195 14.27 2.24 8.90
CA ALA A 195 15.53 1.70 8.41
C ALA A 195 16.07 0.67 9.39
N VAL A 196 16.41 -0.53 8.89
CA VAL A 196 16.90 -1.64 9.70
C VAL A 196 18.34 -2.00 9.41
N ALA A 197 19.00 -2.72 10.34
CA ALA A 197 20.34 -3.25 10.12
C ALA A 197 20.34 -4.30 9.01
N GLY A 198 21.45 -4.37 8.23
CA GLY A 198 21.56 -5.31 7.13
C GLY A 198 21.59 -6.79 7.55
N GLY A 199 21.79 -7.07 8.83
CA GLY A 199 21.80 -8.42 9.39
C GLY A 199 20.43 -9.02 9.66
N ILE A 200 19.40 -8.19 9.83
CA ILE A 200 18.03 -8.62 10.21
C ILE A 200 17.43 -9.68 9.25
N VAL A 201 17.83 -9.65 7.99
CA VAL A 201 17.34 -10.62 6.98
C VAL A 201 17.81 -12.05 7.23
N ALA A 202 18.86 -12.24 8.04
CA ALA A 202 19.37 -13.56 8.41
C ALA A 202 18.57 -14.17 9.56
N GLU A 203 17.82 -13.37 10.32
CA GLU A 203 16.98 -13.83 11.42
C GLU A 203 15.58 -14.18 10.89
N ALA A 204 15.36 -15.45 10.60
CA ALA A 204 14.18 -15.91 9.87
C ALA A 204 12.84 -15.44 10.47
N ALA A 205 12.70 -15.52 11.80
CA ALA A 205 11.47 -15.15 12.51
C ALA A 205 11.22 -13.63 12.45
N THR A 206 12.22 -12.83 12.80
CA THR A 206 12.14 -11.36 12.79
C THR A 206 11.93 -10.84 11.38
N TYR A 207 12.62 -11.44 10.39
CA TYR A 207 12.45 -11.05 8.99
C TYR A 207 11.07 -11.41 8.45
N ALA A 208 10.51 -12.56 8.81
CA ALA A 208 9.14 -12.92 8.42
C ALA A 208 8.12 -11.91 8.96
N ARG A 209 8.22 -11.51 10.23
CA ARG A 209 7.38 -10.47 10.84
C ARG A 209 7.53 -9.12 10.15
N LEU A 210 8.75 -8.75 9.79
CA LEU A 210 9.02 -7.52 9.06
C LEU A 210 8.35 -7.52 7.68
N LEU A 211 8.44 -8.62 6.92
CA LEU A 211 7.78 -8.80 5.63
C LEU A 211 6.25 -8.82 5.74
N GLU A 212 5.72 -9.29 6.85
CA GLU A 212 4.28 -9.30 7.11
C GLU A 212 3.72 -7.90 7.43
N ARG A 213 4.48 -7.07 8.15
CA ARG A 213 3.97 -5.81 8.73
C ARG A 213 4.42 -4.55 8.02
N PHE A 214 5.37 -4.64 7.09
CA PHE A 214 5.94 -3.50 6.35
C PHE A 214 6.00 -3.77 4.86
N HIS A 215 5.75 -2.75 4.07
CA HIS A 215 6.17 -2.73 2.68
C HIS A 215 7.68 -2.59 2.62
N THR A 216 8.37 -3.58 2.08
CA THR A 216 9.82 -3.64 2.12
C THR A 216 10.45 -3.20 0.81
N VAL A 217 11.47 -2.34 0.91
CA VAL A 217 12.26 -1.89 -0.24
C VAL A 217 13.73 -2.18 -0.01
N TRP A 218 14.33 -2.96 -0.88
CA TRP A 218 15.76 -3.22 -0.85
C TRP A 218 16.53 -2.06 -1.47
N ILE A 219 17.33 -1.37 -0.64
CA ILE A 219 18.27 -0.36 -1.09
C ILE A 219 19.59 -1.05 -1.41
N LYS A 220 19.91 -1.09 -2.70
CA LYS A 220 21.04 -1.82 -3.27
C LYS A 220 22.15 -0.83 -3.69
N THR A 221 23.40 -1.20 -3.48
CA THR A 221 24.56 -0.49 -4.02
C THR A 221 25.62 -1.49 -4.47
N SER A 222 26.53 -1.07 -5.36
CA SER A 222 27.63 -1.92 -5.81
C SER A 222 28.63 -2.18 -4.68
N PRO A 223 29.30 -3.34 -4.65
CA PRO A 223 30.28 -3.65 -3.61
C PRO A 223 31.40 -2.61 -3.47
N PRO A 224 31.99 -2.05 -4.56
CA PRO A 224 32.99 -0.99 -4.44
C PRO A 224 32.48 0.27 -3.74
N GLU A 225 31.29 0.75 -4.13
CA GLU A 225 30.69 1.94 -3.49
C GLU A 225 30.28 1.69 -2.05
N HIS A 226 29.78 0.48 -1.76
CA HIS A 226 29.49 0.05 -0.40
C HIS A 226 30.74 0.22 0.48
N MET A 227 31.88 -0.33 0.05
CA MET A 227 33.16 -0.20 0.73
C MET A 227 33.58 1.25 0.93
N GLN A 228 33.49 2.05 -0.13
CA GLN A 228 33.82 3.48 -0.08
C GLN A 228 32.98 4.25 0.93
N ARG A 229 31.66 4.03 0.91
CA ARG A 229 30.71 4.72 1.80
C ARG A 229 30.87 4.31 3.26
N VAL A 230 31.14 3.04 3.55
CA VAL A 230 31.38 2.55 4.92
C VAL A 230 32.69 3.14 5.48
N ARG A 231 33.76 3.24 4.67
CA ARG A 231 34.99 3.91 5.04
C ARG A 231 34.75 5.39 5.36
N ALA A 232 34.02 6.09 4.51
CA ALA A 232 33.71 7.51 4.72
C ALA A 232 32.89 7.77 5.99
N GLN A 233 32.18 6.75 6.52
CA GLN A 233 31.44 6.81 7.79
C GLN A 233 32.32 6.51 9.02
N GLY A 234 33.63 6.37 8.85
CA GLY A 234 34.58 6.15 9.94
C GLY A 234 34.61 4.73 10.50
N ASP A 235 33.86 3.78 9.92
CA ASP A 235 33.94 2.39 10.35
C ASP A 235 35.00 1.64 9.54
N VAL A 236 36.17 1.56 10.11
CA VAL A 236 37.30 0.85 9.52
C VAL A 236 37.41 -0.61 9.96
N ARG A 237 36.58 -1.03 10.94
CA ARG A 237 36.71 -2.35 11.57
C ARG A 237 36.65 -3.54 10.60
N PRO A 238 35.81 -3.58 9.55
CA PRO A 238 35.79 -4.71 8.64
C PRO A 238 36.95 -4.72 7.64
N MET A 239 37.78 -3.68 7.59
CA MET A 239 38.66 -3.37 6.44
C MET A 239 40.10 -3.02 6.78
N GLN A 240 40.40 -2.70 8.05
CA GLN A 240 41.72 -2.29 8.45
C GLN A 240 42.70 -3.48 8.35
N GLY A 241 43.54 -3.46 7.29
CA GLY A 241 44.52 -4.52 7.07
C GLY A 241 44.02 -5.85 6.52
N ASN A 242 42.73 -5.93 6.05
CA ASN A 242 42.20 -7.16 5.51
C ASN A 242 42.14 -7.14 3.97
N PRO A 243 43.09 -7.75 3.24
CA PRO A 243 43.05 -7.85 1.79
C PRO A 243 41.86 -8.66 1.27
N ALA A 244 41.24 -9.51 2.13
CA ALA A 244 40.08 -10.33 1.79
C ALA A 244 38.74 -9.61 2.04
N ALA A 245 38.70 -8.35 2.48
CA ALA A 245 37.45 -7.65 2.85
C ALA A 245 36.45 -7.56 1.68
N MET A 246 36.92 -7.38 0.45
CA MET A 246 36.05 -7.36 -0.74
C MET A 246 35.49 -8.76 -1.04
N THR A 247 36.29 -9.81 -0.87
CA THR A 247 35.85 -11.19 -1.03
C THR A 247 34.79 -11.54 -0.01
N GLN A 248 35.02 -11.21 1.27
CA GLN A 248 34.05 -11.42 2.36
C GLN A 248 32.74 -10.66 2.10
N LEU A 249 32.82 -9.42 1.61
CA LEU A 249 31.62 -8.66 1.23
C LEU A 249 30.84 -9.33 0.11
N ASN A 250 31.54 -9.83 -0.92
CA ASN A 250 30.91 -10.54 -2.02
C ASN A 250 30.27 -11.85 -1.59
N GLU A 251 30.91 -12.61 -0.70
CA GLU A 251 30.34 -13.82 -0.11
C GLU A 251 29.10 -13.52 0.73
N LEU A 252 29.18 -12.49 1.58
CA LEU A 252 28.04 -12.02 2.35
C LEU A 252 26.88 -11.61 1.47
N LEU A 253 27.14 -10.93 0.36
CA LEU A 253 26.13 -10.56 -0.63
C LEU A 253 25.53 -11.79 -1.32
N LYS A 254 26.34 -12.81 -1.68
CA LYS A 254 25.82 -14.07 -2.27
C LYS A 254 24.79 -14.73 -1.34
N VAL A 255 25.11 -14.81 -0.04
CA VAL A 255 24.23 -15.42 0.97
C VAL A 255 22.95 -14.57 1.19
N ARG A 256 23.10 -13.24 1.27
CA ARG A 256 21.98 -12.35 1.62
C ARG A 256 21.13 -11.90 0.44
N THR A 257 21.63 -11.94 -0.79
CA THR A 257 20.85 -11.54 -1.98
C THR A 257 19.53 -12.30 -2.13
N PRO A 258 19.45 -13.63 -1.95
CA PRO A 258 18.18 -14.34 -2.00
C PRO A 258 17.18 -13.86 -0.93
N LEU A 259 17.68 -13.44 0.23
CA LEU A 259 16.86 -12.92 1.32
C LEU A 259 16.37 -11.50 0.99
N TYR A 260 17.25 -10.62 0.51
CA TYR A 260 16.88 -9.27 0.07
C TYR A 260 15.89 -9.28 -1.09
N ASN A 261 15.94 -10.27 -1.97
CA ASN A 261 15.01 -10.44 -3.10
C ASN A 261 13.56 -10.74 -2.66
N LYS A 262 13.34 -11.08 -1.39
CA LYS A 262 11.97 -11.18 -0.84
C LYS A 262 11.30 -9.82 -0.63
N ALA A 263 12.05 -8.72 -0.74
CA ALA A 263 11.48 -7.37 -0.68
C ALA A 263 10.53 -7.12 -1.85
N GLU A 264 9.47 -6.36 -1.61
CA GLU A 264 8.47 -6.03 -2.63
C GLU A 264 9.04 -5.18 -3.77
N ALA A 265 10.05 -4.36 -3.49
CA ALA A 265 10.70 -3.50 -4.46
C ALA A 265 12.18 -3.33 -4.18
N GLN A 266 12.90 -2.78 -5.15
CA GLN A 266 14.31 -2.45 -5.01
C GLN A 266 14.64 -1.10 -5.62
N VAL A 267 15.61 -0.39 -5.01
CA VAL A 267 16.19 0.85 -5.52
C VAL A 267 17.70 0.68 -5.59
N ASN A 268 18.27 0.87 -6.78
CA ASN A 268 19.71 0.84 -6.97
C ASN A 268 20.28 2.26 -6.81
N THR A 269 21.19 2.44 -5.86
CA THR A 269 21.84 3.71 -5.56
C THR A 269 23.26 3.83 -6.14
N SER A 270 23.72 2.81 -6.90
CA SER A 270 25.06 2.79 -7.49
C SER A 270 25.19 3.85 -8.57
N ASN A 271 26.29 4.62 -8.54
CA ASN A 271 26.62 5.68 -9.51
C ASN A 271 25.47 6.67 -9.75
N ARG A 272 24.70 6.95 -8.70
CA ARG A 272 23.52 7.82 -8.80
C ARG A 272 23.51 8.90 -7.74
N ALA A 273 23.04 10.09 -8.13
CA ALA A 273 22.76 11.15 -7.18
C ALA A 273 21.67 10.72 -6.18
N VAL A 274 21.77 11.17 -4.94
CA VAL A 274 20.79 10.88 -3.88
C VAL A 274 19.39 11.29 -4.32
N ARG A 275 19.24 12.46 -4.99
CA ARG A 275 17.96 12.98 -5.48
C ARG A 275 17.29 12.03 -6.51
N SER A 276 18.10 11.43 -7.39
CA SER A 276 17.58 10.45 -8.37
C SER A 276 17.05 9.19 -7.69
N SER A 277 17.82 8.67 -6.72
CA SER A 277 17.39 7.50 -5.93
C SER A 277 16.16 7.78 -5.07
N LEU A 278 16.03 9.00 -4.55
CA LEU A 278 14.83 9.46 -3.83
C LEU A 278 13.61 9.48 -4.75
N ASN A 279 13.73 10.04 -5.96
CA ASN A 279 12.62 10.09 -6.92
C ASN A 279 12.15 8.68 -7.33
N ASP A 280 13.08 7.74 -7.53
CA ASP A 280 12.74 6.35 -7.81
C ASP A 280 11.96 5.73 -6.64
N LEU A 281 12.43 5.96 -5.40
CA LEU A 281 11.78 5.43 -4.21
C LEU A 281 10.37 6.01 -4.03
N LEU A 282 10.20 7.31 -4.19
CA LEU A 282 8.88 7.97 -4.14
C LEU A 282 7.95 7.46 -5.25
N THR A 283 8.47 7.25 -6.46
CA THR A 283 7.71 6.67 -7.58
C THR A 283 7.24 5.24 -7.27
N ILE A 284 8.10 4.42 -6.66
CA ILE A 284 7.73 3.06 -6.24
C ILE A 284 6.65 3.10 -5.18
N ILE A 285 6.79 3.95 -4.16
CA ILE A 285 5.82 4.10 -3.07
C ILE A 285 4.44 4.49 -3.62
N ALA A 286 4.40 5.47 -4.52
CA ALA A 286 3.16 5.92 -5.16
C ALA A 286 2.57 4.85 -6.08
N LYS A 287 3.36 4.27 -7.00
CA LYS A 287 2.88 3.28 -7.97
C LYS A 287 2.37 2.00 -7.31
N ARG A 288 3.01 1.56 -6.23
CA ARG A 288 2.62 0.36 -5.46
C ARG A 288 1.63 0.67 -4.34
N ARG A 289 1.25 1.93 -4.17
CA ARG A 289 0.24 2.37 -3.21
C ARG A 289 0.57 1.97 -1.75
N PHE A 290 1.86 2.03 -1.37
CA PHE A 290 2.32 1.59 -0.04
C PHE A 290 1.72 2.40 1.13
N LEU A 291 1.24 3.60 0.87
CA LEU A 291 0.61 4.46 1.88
C LEU A 291 -0.91 4.43 1.83
N ASP A 292 -1.47 3.78 0.82
CA ASP A 292 -2.92 3.68 0.71
C ASP A 292 -3.42 2.62 1.71
N LEU A 293 -4.41 3.00 2.46
CA LEU A 293 -5.22 2.06 3.22
C LEU A 293 -6.14 1.39 2.20
N VAL A 294 -5.83 0.16 1.82
CA VAL A 294 -6.62 -0.61 0.85
C VAL A 294 -8.00 -0.91 1.38
#